data_ee60c0f2466be5e9fde26467011d555c
#
_entry.id   ee60c0f2466be5e9fde26467011d555c
#
_cell.length_a   1.000
_cell.length_b   1.000
_cell.length_c   1.000
_cell.angle_alpha   90.00
_cell.angle_beta   90.00
_cell.angle_gamma   90.00
#
_symmetry.space_group_name_H-M   'P 1'
#
loop_
_entity.id
_entity.type
_entity.pdbx_description
1 polymer ?
#
loop_
_entity_poly.entity_id
_entity_poly.type
_entity_poly.pdbx_seq_one_letter_code
_entity_poly.pdbx_strand_id
1 'polypeptide(L)'
;MIPFRSTRALRTLALGLLLSAASVAVVRGEESCSATTRDVGRPAFLAKGELQTLGDESFRPASSVDGVSIAEVPGGENVGLRYVQTFLSADEVAEAIGYCDGRSGWTESRQTVDGDGSATRASRTSSSCPLIWPIIYLPQLEALRESGKLTKELEAEIMFAWKIMQRVSDLLEVDVAKIEPLQLIRYEPGQMYRQHHDHGSYYGAESEQRPTTFLLYLSTMPREDGGGHTKFNELDIAVLPREGDGIIWSNINKDGNVLTDALHEAIPPNNEGDTRKYAMNVWIAEKPIIDNIDTASYRT
;
A
#
# COMPACT_ATOMS: atom_id res chain seq x y z
N MET A 1 6.20 -3.36 -52.89
CA MET A 1 5.86 -1.94 -52.74
C MET A 1 4.37 -1.81 -52.53
N ILE A 2 3.90 -1.79 -51.28
CA ILE A 2 2.52 -1.40 -50.90
C ILE A 2 2.65 -0.80 -49.50
N PRO A 3 2.21 0.41 -49.22
CA PRO A 3 2.33 1.03 -47.91
C PRO A 3 1.11 0.68 -47.05
N PHE A 4 1.35 0.18 -45.84
CA PHE A 4 0.31 0.07 -44.80
C PHE A 4 0.32 1.30 -43.92
N ARG A 5 -0.67 2.17 -44.10
CA ARG A 5 -1.12 3.13 -43.10
C ARG A 5 -2.19 2.43 -42.24
N SER A 6 -2.06 2.49 -40.96
CA SER A 6 -3.21 2.33 -40.06
C SER A 6 -2.97 3.04 -38.74
N THR A 7 -3.47 4.27 -38.70
CA THR A 7 -3.81 4.97 -37.48
C THR A 7 -5.06 4.33 -36.87
N ARG A 8 -5.01 3.74 -35.68
CA ARG A 8 -6.18 3.42 -34.88
C ARG A 8 -6.20 4.28 -33.62
N ALA A 9 -7.14 5.23 -33.64
CA ALA A 9 -7.54 5.96 -32.47
C ALA A 9 -8.21 5.02 -31.47
N LEU A 10 -7.77 5.02 -30.23
CA LEU A 10 -8.49 4.40 -29.10
C LEU A 10 -9.76 5.23 -28.84
N ARG A 11 -10.91 4.62 -29.07
CA ARG A 11 -12.20 5.15 -28.66
C ARG A 11 -12.44 4.75 -27.22
N THR A 12 -12.61 5.74 -26.38
CA THR A 12 -13.15 5.66 -25.02
C THR A 12 -14.56 5.02 -25.07
N LEU A 13 -14.71 3.84 -24.55
CA LEU A 13 -16.00 3.19 -24.31
C LEU A 13 -16.49 3.61 -22.92
N ALA A 14 -17.35 4.61 -22.89
CA ALA A 14 -18.17 4.90 -21.71
C ALA A 14 -19.29 3.87 -21.65
N LEU A 15 -19.26 2.96 -20.70
CA LEU A 15 -20.32 2.01 -20.40
C LEU A 15 -21.34 2.69 -19.48
N GLY A 16 -22.42 3.23 -20.06
CA GLY A 16 -23.55 3.75 -19.32
C GLY A 16 -24.40 2.60 -18.78
N LEU A 17 -24.40 2.41 -17.48
CA LEU A 17 -25.39 1.56 -16.78
C LEU A 17 -26.65 2.39 -16.51
N LEU A 18 -27.73 2.06 -17.19
CA LEU A 18 -29.09 2.50 -16.88
C LEU A 18 -29.57 1.74 -15.63
N LEU A 19 -29.64 2.43 -14.50
CA LEU A 19 -30.34 1.94 -13.32
C LEU A 19 -31.81 2.36 -13.38
N SER A 20 -32.68 1.37 -13.46
CA SER A 20 -34.14 1.53 -13.34
C SER A 20 -34.50 1.83 -11.87
N ALA A 21 -35.16 2.95 -11.65
CA ALA A 21 -35.67 3.36 -10.35
C ALA A 21 -36.87 2.51 -9.93
N ALA A 22 -36.71 1.71 -8.89
CA ALA A 22 -37.80 1.15 -8.12
C ALA A 22 -37.96 1.97 -6.83
N SER A 23 -39.09 2.68 -6.71
CA SER A 23 -39.47 3.43 -5.52
C SER A 23 -39.81 2.49 -4.37
N VAL A 24 -39.04 2.48 -3.32
CA VAL A 24 -39.38 1.87 -2.03
C VAL A 24 -39.62 2.98 -1.02
N ALA A 25 -40.81 2.98 -0.41
CA ALA A 25 -41.19 3.91 0.64
C ALA A 25 -40.34 3.70 1.89
N VAL A 26 -39.67 4.75 2.33
CA VAL A 26 -38.88 4.76 3.56
C VAL A 26 -39.77 5.13 4.73
N VAL A 27 -39.96 4.19 5.64
CA VAL A 27 -40.49 4.46 6.99
C VAL A 27 -39.36 5.14 7.77
N ARG A 28 -39.63 6.38 8.23
CA ARG A 28 -38.74 7.14 9.11
C ARG A 28 -38.75 6.51 10.51
N GLY A 29 -37.65 5.85 10.88
CA GLY A 29 -37.27 5.64 12.25
C GLY A 29 -36.08 6.57 12.54
N GLU A 30 -36.31 7.58 13.38
CA GLU A 30 -35.23 8.42 13.91
C GLU A 30 -34.49 7.63 15.00
N GLU A 31 -33.44 6.89 14.61
CA GLU A 31 -32.39 6.49 15.53
C GLU A 31 -31.22 7.46 15.33
N SER A 32 -30.97 8.29 16.33
CA SER A 32 -29.81 9.15 16.42
C SER A 32 -28.56 8.28 16.50
N CYS A 33 -27.96 8.01 15.36
CA CYS A 33 -26.62 7.48 15.27
C CYS A 33 -25.69 8.63 15.72
N SER A 34 -25.30 8.64 17.00
CA SER A 34 -24.19 9.45 17.46
C SER A 34 -22.96 8.94 16.74
N ALA A 35 -22.58 9.64 15.67
CA ALA A 35 -21.26 9.48 15.10
C ALA A 35 -20.26 9.78 16.23
N THR A 36 -19.72 8.73 16.85
CA THR A 36 -18.49 8.86 17.61
C THR A 36 -17.46 9.39 16.64
N THR A 37 -17.22 10.69 16.69
CA THR A 37 -16.03 11.28 16.10
C THR A 37 -14.87 10.50 16.68
N ARG A 38 -14.30 9.60 15.85
CA ARG A 38 -13.00 9.01 16.18
C ARG A 38 -12.11 10.20 16.47
N ASP A 39 -11.59 10.25 17.68
CA ASP A 39 -10.49 11.13 17.99
C ASP A 39 -9.35 10.67 17.07
N VAL A 40 -9.23 11.32 15.92
CA VAL A 40 -8.16 11.11 14.94
C VAL A 40 -6.94 11.74 15.58
N GLY A 41 -6.52 11.12 16.67
CA GLY A 41 -5.41 11.57 17.46
C GLY A 41 -4.22 11.79 16.55
N ARG A 42 -3.52 12.89 16.75
CA ARG A 42 -2.38 13.41 15.96
C ARG A 42 -1.37 12.33 15.59
N PRO A 43 -0.80 12.35 14.37
CA PRO A 43 0.30 11.45 14.02
C PRO A 43 1.44 11.62 15.02
N ALA A 44 1.98 10.50 15.48
CA ALA A 44 3.08 10.48 16.40
C ALA A 44 4.37 10.25 15.63
N PHE A 45 5.19 11.30 15.54
CA PHE A 45 6.55 11.19 15.04
C PHE A 45 7.51 11.13 16.23
N LEU A 46 8.54 10.29 16.12
CA LEU A 46 9.67 10.26 17.05
C LEU A 46 10.86 10.91 16.34
N ALA A 47 11.25 12.08 16.81
CA ALA A 47 12.52 12.70 16.43
C ALA A 47 13.62 12.30 17.41
N LYS A 48 14.89 12.51 17.03
CA LYS A 48 16.08 12.16 17.80
C LYS A 48 15.99 12.61 19.27
N GLY A 49 15.99 11.64 20.16
CA GLY A 49 16.08 11.84 21.61
C GLY A 49 14.80 12.14 22.36
N GLU A 50 13.66 12.46 21.72
CA GLU A 50 12.39 12.70 22.40
C GLU A 50 11.18 12.30 21.55
N LEU A 51 10.15 11.79 22.24
CA LEU A 51 8.80 11.61 21.69
C LEU A 51 8.18 13.00 21.45
N GLN A 52 8.31 13.55 20.27
CA GLN A 52 7.63 14.78 19.92
C GLN A 52 6.22 14.47 19.41
N THR A 53 5.22 14.87 20.17
CA THR A 53 3.88 15.06 19.64
C THR A 53 3.93 16.37 18.86
N LEU A 54 3.97 16.29 17.53
CA LEU A 54 3.84 17.49 16.71
C LEU A 54 2.49 18.14 17.01
N GLY A 55 2.49 19.41 17.39
CA GLY A 55 1.27 20.21 17.59
C GLY A 55 0.51 20.37 16.28
N ASP A 56 -0.76 20.76 16.34
CA ASP A 56 -1.62 21.00 15.16
C ASP A 56 -1.02 22.00 14.18
N GLU A 57 -0.16 22.91 14.66
CA GLU A 57 0.44 23.97 13.85
C GLU A 57 1.57 23.49 12.93
N SER A 58 2.26 22.42 13.30
CA SER A 58 3.36 21.87 12.49
C SER A 58 2.88 20.88 11.44
N PHE A 59 1.66 20.36 11.57
CA PHE A 59 1.04 19.44 10.64
C PHE A 59 0.03 20.16 9.76
N ARG A 60 0.50 20.89 8.75
CA ARG A 60 -0.38 21.52 7.76
C ARG A 60 -0.60 20.51 6.63
N PRO A 61 -1.86 20.15 6.34
CA PRO A 61 -2.15 19.33 5.17
C PRO A 61 -1.66 20.06 3.91
N ALA A 62 -0.75 19.46 3.17
CA ALA A 62 -0.22 20.01 1.91
C ALA A 62 -1.29 19.98 0.82
N SER A 63 -2.16 18.97 0.86
CA SER A 63 -3.31 18.82 -0.04
C SER A 63 -4.35 17.91 0.59
N SER A 64 -5.60 18.02 0.14
CA SER A 64 -6.65 17.01 0.43
C SER A 64 -7.19 16.50 -0.90
N VAL A 65 -7.15 15.18 -1.08
CA VAL A 65 -7.78 14.48 -2.21
C VAL A 65 -8.86 13.59 -1.61
N ASP A 66 -10.13 13.82 -1.96
CA ASP A 66 -11.28 13.01 -1.54
C ASP A 66 -11.34 12.63 -0.05
N GLY A 67 -11.09 13.61 0.84
CA GLY A 67 -11.12 13.40 2.29
C GLY A 67 -9.82 12.87 2.90
N VAL A 68 -8.78 12.67 2.10
CA VAL A 68 -7.43 12.29 2.53
C VAL A 68 -6.62 13.57 2.82
N SER A 69 -5.97 13.62 3.97
CA SER A 69 -5.04 14.71 4.31
C SER A 69 -3.62 14.24 4.13
N ILE A 70 -2.80 15.05 3.45
CA ILE A 70 -1.37 14.80 3.25
C ILE A 70 -0.58 15.93 3.88
N ALA A 71 0.45 15.58 4.64
CA ALA A 71 1.37 16.53 5.23
C ALA A 71 2.82 16.11 5.04
N GLU A 72 3.70 17.08 4.90
CA GLU A 72 5.14 16.85 4.90
C GLU A 72 5.61 16.45 6.30
N VAL A 73 6.50 15.49 6.38
CA VAL A 73 7.12 15.08 7.63
C VAL A 73 8.39 15.91 7.83
N PRO A 74 8.47 16.76 8.87
CA PRO A 74 9.64 17.58 9.12
C PRO A 74 10.92 16.73 9.28
N GLY A 75 11.99 17.13 8.59
CA GLY A 75 13.24 16.38 8.52
C GLY A 75 13.28 15.28 7.46
N GLY A 76 12.18 15.03 6.78
CA GLY A 76 12.08 14.04 5.71
C GLY A 76 12.09 14.60 4.29
N GLU A 77 12.46 15.88 4.13
CA GLU A 77 12.36 16.60 2.85
C GLU A 77 13.25 15.97 1.75
N ASN A 78 14.41 15.44 2.13
CA ASN A 78 15.35 14.83 1.18
C ASN A 78 14.76 13.63 0.43
N VAL A 79 13.87 12.90 1.07
CA VAL A 79 13.15 11.75 0.46
C VAL A 79 11.69 12.09 0.14
N GLY A 80 11.29 13.34 0.34
CA GLY A 80 9.89 13.76 0.17
C GLY A 80 8.94 12.99 1.07
N LEU A 81 9.35 12.70 2.31
CA LEU A 81 8.56 11.91 3.26
C LEU A 81 7.26 12.66 3.61
N ARG A 82 6.14 12.01 3.38
CA ARG A 82 4.80 12.55 3.62
C ARG A 82 3.99 11.58 4.46
N TYR A 83 3.19 12.12 5.37
CA TYR A 83 2.20 11.38 6.12
C TYR A 83 0.83 11.55 5.49
N VAL A 84 0.12 10.45 5.28
CA VAL A 84 -1.21 10.41 4.67
C VAL A 84 -2.20 9.93 5.72
N GLN A 85 -3.21 10.75 6.03
CA GLN A 85 -4.23 10.41 7.01
C GLN A 85 -5.48 9.88 6.33
N THR A 86 -6.09 8.87 6.93
CA THR A 86 -7.42 8.35 6.56
C THR A 86 -7.50 7.88 5.10
N PHE A 87 -6.44 7.28 4.59
CA PHE A 87 -6.45 6.72 3.25
C PHE A 87 -7.36 5.49 3.14
N LEU A 88 -7.36 4.62 4.16
CA LEU A 88 -8.27 3.48 4.24
C LEU A 88 -9.28 3.66 5.37
N SER A 89 -10.52 3.25 5.13
CA SER A 89 -11.49 3.09 6.21
C SER A 89 -11.19 1.83 7.03
N ALA A 90 -11.75 1.73 8.24
CA ALA A 90 -11.62 0.52 9.06
C ALA A 90 -12.23 -0.71 8.38
N ASP A 91 -13.29 -0.53 7.62
CA ASP A 91 -13.92 -1.63 6.86
C ASP A 91 -13.00 -2.10 5.74
N GLU A 92 -12.34 -1.18 5.02
CA GLU A 92 -11.34 -1.52 3.99
C GLU A 92 -10.13 -2.22 4.58
N VAL A 93 -9.67 -1.81 5.76
CA VAL A 93 -8.58 -2.49 6.47
C VAL A 93 -8.99 -3.93 6.85
N ALA A 94 -10.17 -4.10 7.43
CA ALA A 94 -10.69 -5.43 7.80
C ALA A 94 -10.87 -6.32 6.56
N GLU A 95 -11.37 -5.76 5.46
CA GLU A 95 -11.56 -6.45 4.19
C GLU A 95 -10.22 -6.92 3.61
N ALA A 96 -9.20 -6.06 3.57
CA ALA A 96 -7.86 -6.41 3.08
C ALA A 96 -7.23 -7.57 3.86
N ILE A 97 -7.28 -7.53 5.20
CA ILE A 97 -6.77 -8.59 6.06
C ILE A 97 -7.59 -9.87 5.85
N GLY A 98 -8.91 -9.74 5.74
CA GLY A 98 -9.83 -10.84 5.53
C GLY A 98 -9.56 -11.66 4.27
N TYR A 99 -9.13 -11.05 3.16
CA TYR A 99 -8.72 -11.79 1.96
C TYR A 99 -7.50 -12.68 2.21
N CYS A 100 -6.54 -12.19 2.96
CA CYS A 100 -5.35 -12.98 3.31
C CYS A 100 -5.65 -14.12 4.29
N ASP A 101 -6.48 -13.87 5.29
CA ASP A 101 -6.87 -14.86 6.30
C ASP A 101 -7.76 -15.95 5.67
N GLY A 102 -8.74 -15.55 4.86
CA GLY A 102 -9.72 -16.46 4.26
C GLY A 102 -9.13 -17.50 3.32
N ARG A 103 -8.04 -17.16 2.61
CA ARG A 103 -7.34 -18.10 1.72
C ARG A 103 -6.07 -18.69 2.29
N SER A 104 -5.79 -18.48 3.59
CA SER A 104 -4.53 -18.87 4.23
C SER A 104 -3.30 -18.35 3.49
N GLY A 105 -3.41 -17.11 2.98
CA GLY A 105 -2.45 -16.48 2.07
C GLY A 105 -1.16 -15.99 2.72
N TRP A 106 -1.05 -16.08 4.04
CA TRP A 106 0.16 -15.65 4.76
C TRP A 106 1.30 -16.65 4.60
N THR A 107 2.40 -16.21 4.01
CA THR A 107 3.62 -16.98 3.86
C THR A 107 4.80 -16.24 4.49
N GLU A 108 5.84 -16.95 4.90
CA GLU A 108 7.08 -16.28 5.31
C GLU A 108 7.55 -15.32 4.21
N SER A 109 7.86 -14.08 4.62
CA SER A 109 8.37 -13.09 3.67
C SER A 109 9.74 -13.54 3.16
N ARG A 110 9.96 -13.39 1.85
CA ARG A 110 11.26 -13.66 1.26
C ARG A 110 12.32 -12.75 1.89
N GLN A 111 13.44 -13.34 2.23
CA GLN A 111 14.61 -12.61 2.72
C GLN A 111 15.41 -12.08 1.54
N THR A 112 15.92 -10.86 1.67
CA THR A 112 16.96 -10.38 0.76
C THR A 112 18.23 -11.13 1.11
N VAL A 113 18.79 -11.87 0.18
CA VAL A 113 20.07 -12.55 0.33
C VAL A 113 21.13 -11.49 0.02
N ASP A 114 22.05 -11.23 0.96
CA ASP A 114 23.22 -10.40 0.67
C ASP A 114 23.99 -10.97 -0.53
N GLY A 115 24.59 -10.12 -1.36
CA GLY A 115 25.20 -10.50 -2.63
C GLY A 115 26.32 -11.55 -2.57
N ASP A 116 26.71 -12.01 -1.37
CA ASP A 116 27.66 -13.10 -1.13
C ASP A 116 26.99 -14.45 -0.78
N GLY A 117 25.65 -14.49 -0.75
CA GLY A 117 24.89 -15.71 -0.43
C GLY A 117 24.90 -16.12 1.04
N SER A 118 25.50 -15.32 1.93
CA SER A 118 25.57 -15.64 3.36
C SER A 118 24.37 -15.07 4.10
N ALA A 119 23.35 -15.88 4.32
CA ALA A 119 22.23 -15.57 5.23
C ALA A 119 22.67 -15.75 6.70
N THR A 120 23.56 -14.89 7.20
CA THR A 120 24.08 -15.04 8.57
C THR A 120 23.09 -14.60 9.67
N ARG A 121 22.03 -13.88 9.35
CA ARG A 121 20.85 -13.61 10.21
C ARG A 121 19.67 -13.22 9.34
N ALA A 122 18.49 -13.76 9.64
CA ALA A 122 17.27 -13.38 8.97
C ALA A 122 17.11 -11.85 8.97
N SER A 123 17.23 -11.23 7.78
CA SER A 123 17.05 -9.79 7.63
C SER A 123 15.58 -9.39 7.79
N ARG A 124 14.67 -10.35 7.56
CA ARG A 124 13.23 -10.21 7.63
C ARG A 124 12.60 -11.46 8.21
N THR A 125 11.72 -11.30 9.21
CA THR A 125 11.01 -12.41 9.88
C THR A 125 9.49 -12.30 9.80
N SER A 126 8.97 -11.35 9.02
CA SER A 126 7.54 -11.14 8.81
C SER A 126 6.89 -12.22 7.94
N SER A 127 5.56 -12.23 7.93
CA SER A 127 4.77 -12.91 6.90
C SER A 127 4.24 -11.91 5.89
N SER A 128 4.07 -12.33 4.64
CA SER A 128 3.49 -11.50 3.58
C SER A 128 2.38 -12.24 2.83
N CYS A 129 1.46 -11.46 2.28
CA CYS A 129 0.35 -11.95 1.48
C CYS A 129 0.07 -10.92 0.37
N PRO A 130 0.45 -11.19 -0.89
CA PRO A 130 0.05 -10.33 -1.99
C PRO A 130 -1.44 -10.50 -2.27
N LEU A 131 -2.16 -9.40 -2.50
CA LEU A 131 -3.50 -9.44 -3.05
C LEU A 131 -3.46 -9.83 -4.53
N ILE A 132 -4.59 -10.32 -5.02
CA ILE A 132 -4.77 -10.60 -6.45
C ILE A 132 -4.47 -9.32 -7.23
N TRP A 133 -3.67 -9.44 -8.30
CA TRP A 133 -3.30 -8.28 -9.10
C TRP A 133 -4.33 -7.96 -10.19
N PRO A 134 -5.12 -6.89 -10.06
CA PRO A 134 -6.23 -6.62 -10.95
C PRO A 134 -5.85 -6.45 -12.41
N ILE A 135 -4.66 -5.90 -12.68
CA ILE A 135 -4.19 -5.64 -14.05
C ILE A 135 -4.15 -6.90 -14.91
N ILE A 136 -3.83 -8.04 -14.30
CA ILE A 136 -3.83 -9.33 -14.99
C ILE A 136 -5.24 -9.91 -15.11
N TYR A 137 -6.06 -9.76 -14.06
CA TYR A 137 -7.33 -10.46 -13.96
C TYR A 137 -8.50 -9.72 -14.62
N LEU A 138 -8.52 -8.38 -14.58
CA LEU A 138 -9.60 -7.59 -15.16
C LEU A 138 -9.85 -7.88 -16.64
N PRO A 139 -8.83 -8.01 -17.52
CA PRO A 139 -9.04 -8.35 -18.91
C PRO A 139 -9.61 -9.75 -19.13
N GLN A 140 -9.57 -10.62 -18.12
CA GLN A 140 -9.97 -12.03 -18.20
C GLN A 140 -11.26 -12.33 -17.44
N LEU A 141 -11.89 -11.32 -16.78
CA LEU A 141 -13.07 -11.54 -15.92
C LEU A 141 -14.20 -12.26 -16.62
N GLU A 142 -14.50 -11.92 -17.89
CA GLU A 142 -15.59 -12.55 -18.64
C GLU A 142 -15.26 -14.03 -18.93
N ALA A 143 -14.06 -14.32 -19.37
CA ALA A 143 -13.62 -15.69 -19.62
C ALA A 143 -13.60 -16.55 -18.34
N LEU A 144 -13.19 -15.94 -17.20
CA LEU A 144 -13.24 -16.61 -15.90
C LEU A 144 -14.69 -16.89 -15.47
N ARG A 145 -15.60 -15.96 -15.74
CA ARG A 145 -17.04 -16.14 -15.45
C ARG A 145 -17.64 -17.24 -16.31
N GLU A 146 -17.41 -17.22 -17.62
CA GLU A 146 -17.90 -18.24 -18.56
C GLU A 146 -17.35 -19.65 -18.25
N SER A 147 -16.09 -19.74 -17.81
CA SER A 147 -15.48 -21.01 -17.40
C SER A 147 -15.86 -21.50 -16.01
N GLY A 148 -16.64 -20.71 -15.25
CA GLY A 148 -17.03 -21.01 -13.87
C GLY A 148 -15.87 -20.93 -12.85
N LYS A 149 -14.75 -20.34 -13.22
CA LYS A 149 -13.58 -20.15 -12.34
C LYS A 149 -13.64 -18.86 -11.52
N LEU A 150 -14.48 -17.90 -11.89
CA LEU A 150 -14.67 -16.67 -11.14
C LEU A 150 -15.60 -16.92 -9.96
N THR A 151 -15.05 -17.12 -8.77
CA THR A 151 -15.83 -17.15 -7.53
C THR A 151 -16.20 -15.74 -7.09
N LYS A 152 -17.18 -15.60 -6.22
CA LYS A 152 -17.58 -14.29 -5.66
C LYS A 152 -16.43 -13.66 -4.85
N GLU A 153 -15.70 -14.48 -4.12
CA GLU A 153 -14.57 -14.06 -3.29
C GLU A 153 -13.42 -13.56 -4.17
N LEU A 154 -13.11 -14.28 -5.26
CA LEU A 154 -12.09 -13.86 -6.21
C LEU A 154 -12.45 -12.53 -6.89
N GLU A 155 -13.69 -12.40 -7.36
CA GLU A 155 -14.19 -11.17 -7.99
C GLU A 155 -14.13 -10.01 -6.99
N ALA A 156 -14.54 -10.22 -5.75
CA ALA A 156 -14.51 -9.21 -4.70
C ALA A 156 -13.07 -8.75 -4.41
N GLU A 157 -12.11 -9.68 -4.25
CA GLU A 157 -10.71 -9.34 -4.02
C GLU A 157 -10.12 -8.54 -5.20
N ILE A 158 -10.40 -8.94 -6.45
CA ILE A 158 -9.95 -8.21 -7.65
C ILE A 158 -10.49 -6.78 -7.63
N MET A 159 -11.78 -6.61 -7.37
CA MET A 159 -12.42 -5.29 -7.38
C MET A 159 -11.96 -4.41 -6.22
N PHE A 160 -11.74 -5.00 -5.05
CA PHE A 160 -11.15 -4.30 -3.90
C PHE A 160 -9.74 -3.80 -4.22
N ALA A 161 -8.85 -4.68 -4.66
CA ALA A 161 -7.48 -4.31 -5.00
C ALA A 161 -7.44 -3.25 -6.11
N TRP A 162 -8.32 -3.36 -7.12
CA TRP A 162 -8.46 -2.36 -8.17
C TRP A 162 -8.85 -0.98 -7.64
N LYS A 163 -9.85 -0.93 -6.77
CA LYS A 163 -10.30 0.31 -6.11
C LYS A 163 -9.16 1.01 -5.36
N ILE A 164 -8.37 0.24 -4.61
CA ILE A 164 -7.23 0.80 -3.86
C ILE A 164 -6.15 1.29 -4.83
N MET A 165 -5.81 0.51 -5.86
CA MET A 165 -4.81 0.91 -6.85
C MET A 165 -5.22 2.18 -7.62
N GLN A 166 -6.50 2.33 -7.98
CA GLN A 166 -7.00 3.55 -8.63
C GLN A 166 -6.84 4.78 -7.70
N ARG A 167 -7.20 4.66 -6.42
CA ARG A 167 -7.03 5.75 -5.45
C ARG A 167 -5.57 6.12 -5.25
N VAL A 168 -4.66 5.14 -5.27
CA VAL A 168 -3.21 5.41 -5.24
C VAL A 168 -2.76 6.09 -6.52
N SER A 169 -3.23 5.64 -7.68
CA SER A 169 -2.95 6.25 -8.98
C SER A 169 -3.37 7.72 -9.01
N ASP A 170 -4.58 8.02 -8.53
CA ASP A 170 -5.11 9.38 -8.46
C ASP A 170 -4.32 10.25 -7.46
N LEU A 171 -4.00 9.70 -6.27
CA LEU A 171 -3.28 10.40 -5.22
C LEU A 171 -1.85 10.78 -5.63
N LEU A 172 -1.16 9.87 -6.32
CA LEU A 172 0.24 10.03 -6.71
C LEU A 172 0.42 10.55 -8.14
N GLU A 173 -0.67 10.72 -8.89
CA GLU A 173 -0.68 11.10 -10.30
C GLU A 173 0.20 10.16 -11.16
N VAL A 174 0.10 8.85 -10.90
CA VAL A 174 0.86 7.82 -11.60
C VAL A 174 -0.05 6.88 -12.39
N ASP A 175 0.47 6.31 -13.47
CA ASP A 175 -0.24 5.27 -14.19
C ASP A 175 -0.44 4.03 -13.30
N VAL A 176 -1.67 3.53 -13.20
CA VAL A 176 -2.02 2.35 -12.42
C VAL A 176 -1.23 1.11 -12.87
N ALA A 177 -0.80 1.05 -14.13
CA ALA A 177 0.04 -0.02 -14.67
C ALA A 177 1.46 -0.06 -14.07
N LYS A 178 1.87 1.01 -13.37
CA LYS A 178 3.14 1.07 -12.62
C LYS A 178 3.03 0.58 -11.18
N ILE A 179 1.81 0.32 -10.69
CA ILE A 179 1.61 -0.12 -9.31
C ILE A 179 1.80 -1.64 -9.24
N GLU A 180 2.76 -2.08 -8.42
CA GLU A 180 2.98 -3.49 -8.15
C GLU A 180 1.79 -4.12 -7.42
N PRO A 181 1.64 -5.46 -7.40
CA PRO A 181 0.62 -6.12 -6.59
C PRO A 181 0.68 -5.63 -5.14
N LEU A 182 -0.47 -5.24 -4.60
CA LEU A 182 -0.58 -4.79 -3.21
C LEU A 182 -0.13 -5.92 -2.28
N GLN A 183 0.88 -5.67 -1.45
CA GLN A 183 1.44 -6.70 -0.59
C GLN A 183 1.17 -6.41 0.88
N LEU A 184 0.29 -7.19 1.50
CA LEU A 184 0.13 -7.14 2.94
C LEU A 184 1.32 -7.76 3.64
N ILE A 185 1.67 -7.17 4.78
CA ILE A 185 2.74 -7.65 5.67
C ILE A 185 2.18 -7.75 7.07
N ARG A 186 2.56 -8.83 7.75
CA ARG A 186 2.23 -9.05 9.17
C ARG A 186 3.50 -9.31 9.94
N TYR A 187 3.64 -8.62 11.07
CA TYR A 187 4.68 -8.84 12.06
C TYR A 187 4.04 -9.29 13.37
N GLU A 188 4.36 -10.49 13.79
CA GLU A 188 4.07 -10.97 15.13
C GLU A 188 5.02 -10.29 16.14
N PRO A 189 4.73 -10.30 17.45
CA PRO A 189 5.64 -9.78 18.47
C PRO A 189 7.08 -10.28 18.28
N GLY A 190 8.05 -9.36 18.30
CA GLY A 190 9.45 -9.66 18.07
C GLY A 190 9.90 -9.83 16.61
N GLN A 191 8.96 -9.92 15.65
CA GLN A 191 9.31 -9.98 14.24
C GLN A 191 9.67 -8.59 13.71
N MET A 192 10.64 -8.57 12.78
CA MET A 192 11.22 -7.33 12.27
C MET A 192 11.52 -7.41 10.77
N TYR A 193 11.82 -6.27 10.19
CA TYR A 193 12.57 -6.16 8.95
C TYR A 193 13.69 -5.14 9.17
N ARG A 194 14.94 -5.63 9.10
CA ARG A 194 16.13 -4.80 9.31
C ARG A 194 16.23 -3.70 8.26
N GLN A 195 17.12 -2.77 8.51
CA GLN A 195 17.41 -1.66 7.62
C GLN A 195 17.64 -2.14 6.19
N HIS A 196 16.87 -1.55 5.26
CA HIS A 196 16.88 -1.89 3.85
C HIS A 196 16.42 -0.71 3.00
N HIS A 197 16.63 -0.82 1.70
CA HIS A 197 16.02 0.02 0.68
C HIS A 197 14.90 -0.74 -0.03
N ASP A 198 13.92 0.01 -0.52
CA ASP A 198 12.86 -0.52 -1.39
C ASP A 198 13.16 -0.36 -2.89
N HIS A 199 14.34 0.14 -3.25
CA HIS A 199 14.72 0.26 -4.65
C HIS A 199 14.86 -1.11 -5.34
N GLY A 200 14.76 -1.14 -6.68
CA GLY A 200 14.80 -2.37 -7.46
C GLY A 200 13.43 -3.04 -7.52
N SER A 201 12.84 -3.10 -8.72
CA SER A 201 11.54 -3.73 -8.93
C SER A 201 11.66 -5.26 -8.97
N TYR A 202 10.75 -5.96 -8.27
CA TYR A 202 10.66 -7.41 -8.35
C TYR A 202 10.05 -7.89 -9.69
N TYR A 203 9.21 -7.06 -10.30
CA TYR A 203 8.46 -7.38 -11.51
C TYR A 203 9.04 -6.72 -12.77
N GLY A 204 10.00 -5.81 -12.63
CA GLY A 204 10.66 -5.13 -13.73
C GLY A 204 11.92 -5.84 -14.21
N ALA A 205 12.55 -5.30 -15.26
CA ALA A 205 13.90 -5.69 -15.66
C ALA A 205 14.90 -5.36 -14.54
N GLU A 206 16.05 -6.02 -14.49
CA GLU A 206 17.08 -5.82 -13.45
C GLU A 206 17.52 -4.37 -13.27
N SER A 207 17.39 -3.53 -14.30
CA SER A 207 17.71 -2.10 -14.27
C SER A 207 16.54 -1.22 -13.85
N GLU A 208 15.35 -1.77 -13.62
CA GLU A 208 14.19 -0.96 -13.27
C GLU A 208 14.12 -0.71 -11.77
N GLN A 209 13.66 0.49 -11.43
CA GLN A 209 13.62 0.98 -10.07
C GLN A 209 12.18 1.08 -9.55
N ARG A 210 12.06 1.13 -8.23
CA ARG A 210 10.88 1.58 -7.50
C ARG A 210 11.11 3.02 -7.03
N PRO A 211 10.76 4.03 -7.84
CA PRO A 211 10.96 5.43 -7.44
C PRO A 211 10.23 5.80 -6.16
N THR A 212 9.09 5.18 -5.88
CA THR A 212 8.24 5.59 -4.75
C THR A 212 7.68 4.37 -4.02
N THR A 213 7.65 4.46 -2.71
CA THR A 213 6.91 3.55 -1.82
C THR A 213 5.80 4.32 -1.12
N PHE A 214 4.61 3.74 -1.09
CA PHE A 214 3.52 4.13 -0.21
C PHE A 214 3.22 2.96 0.73
N LEU A 215 3.53 3.13 2.01
CA LEU A 215 3.26 2.15 3.05
C LEU A 215 1.99 2.53 3.80
N LEU A 216 0.96 1.70 3.69
CA LEU A 216 -0.31 1.86 4.39
C LEU A 216 -0.29 1.03 5.68
N TYR A 217 -0.76 1.61 6.77
CA TYR A 217 -0.88 0.94 8.05
C TYR A 217 -2.26 0.32 8.23
N LEU A 218 -2.30 -0.98 8.51
CA LEU A 218 -3.52 -1.74 8.70
C LEU A 218 -3.78 -2.10 10.17
N SER A 219 -2.99 -1.53 11.08
CA SER A 219 -3.17 -1.65 12.53
C SER A 219 -2.64 -0.42 13.23
N THR A 220 -3.20 -0.13 14.41
CA THR A 220 -2.69 0.93 15.29
C THR A 220 -1.75 0.31 16.32
N MET A 221 -0.53 0.86 16.43
CA MET A 221 0.43 0.45 17.46
C MET A 221 0.30 1.35 18.67
N PRO A 222 0.18 0.80 19.89
CA PRO A 222 0.12 1.58 21.11
C PRO A 222 1.44 2.34 21.37
N ARG A 223 1.34 3.55 21.88
CA ARG A 223 2.52 4.38 22.18
C ARG A 223 3.38 3.80 23.30
N GLU A 224 2.74 3.24 24.29
CA GLU A 224 3.35 2.67 25.49
C GLU A 224 4.16 1.42 25.19
N ASP A 225 3.87 0.76 24.10
CA ASP A 225 4.50 -0.48 23.68
C ASP A 225 5.91 -0.23 23.08
N GLY A 226 6.20 0.99 22.61
CA GLY A 226 7.53 1.38 22.11
C GLY A 226 8.00 0.63 20.87
N GLY A 227 7.14 -0.21 20.27
CA GLY A 227 7.48 -1.06 19.13
C GLY A 227 6.61 -0.79 17.90
N GLY A 228 6.86 -1.55 16.82
CA GLY A 228 6.08 -1.52 15.59
C GLY A 228 6.33 -0.35 14.64
N HIS A 229 7.22 0.59 15.00
CA HIS A 229 7.51 1.76 14.17
C HIS A 229 8.08 1.40 12.80
N THR A 230 7.86 2.28 11.82
CA THR A 230 8.68 2.37 10.61
C THR A 230 9.72 3.45 10.84
N LYS A 231 11.00 3.09 10.87
CA LYS A 231 12.10 3.99 11.23
C LYS A 231 13.01 4.26 10.04
N PHE A 232 13.28 5.52 9.77
CA PHE A 232 14.26 6.01 8.82
C PHE A 232 15.53 6.39 9.61
N ASN A 233 16.54 5.53 9.56
CA ASN A 233 17.70 5.65 10.46
C ASN A 233 18.55 6.87 10.14
N GLU A 234 18.74 7.19 8.85
CA GLU A 234 19.57 8.33 8.43
C GLU A 234 18.88 9.68 8.70
N LEU A 235 17.53 9.68 8.75
CA LEU A 235 16.76 10.88 9.08
C LEU A 235 16.47 11.00 10.58
N ASP A 236 16.70 9.92 11.34
CA ASP A 236 16.32 9.79 12.74
C ASP A 236 14.81 10.05 12.99
N ILE A 237 14.00 9.58 12.05
CA ILE A 237 12.53 9.68 12.08
C ILE A 237 11.97 8.29 12.30
N ALA A 238 11.04 8.15 13.25
CA ALA A 238 10.26 6.93 13.41
C ALA A 238 8.76 7.26 13.37
N VAL A 239 8.02 6.52 12.55
CA VAL A 239 6.58 6.70 12.37
C VAL A 239 5.84 5.56 13.06
N LEU A 240 4.96 5.91 14.00
CA LEU A 240 4.11 4.95 14.69
C LEU A 240 2.89 4.63 13.83
N PRO A 241 2.64 3.35 13.50
CA PRO A 241 1.48 2.95 12.72
C PRO A 241 0.15 3.37 13.34
N ARG A 242 -0.74 3.88 12.49
CA ARG A 242 -2.16 4.10 12.77
C ARG A 242 -2.99 3.51 11.66
N GLU A 243 -3.97 2.73 12.02
CA GLU A 243 -4.88 2.07 11.09
C GLU A 243 -5.53 3.05 10.13
N GLY A 244 -5.45 2.76 8.86
CA GLY A 244 -5.99 3.58 7.77
C GLY A 244 -5.08 4.70 7.28
N ASP A 245 -4.02 5.04 8.02
CA ASP A 245 -3.02 6.03 7.62
C ASP A 245 -1.87 5.40 6.82
N GLY A 246 -0.97 6.21 6.32
CA GLY A 246 0.22 5.73 5.63
C GLY A 246 1.32 6.77 5.50
N ILE A 247 2.43 6.35 4.92
CA ILE A 247 3.58 7.22 4.62
C ILE A 247 4.04 6.99 3.18
N ILE A 248 4.44 8.07 2.52
CA ILE A 248 4.98 8.05 1.15
C ILE A 248 6.39 8.60 1.19
N TRP A 249 7.30 7.95 0.45
CA TRP A 249 8.66 8.47 0.27
C TRP A 249 9.23 8.08 -1.09
N SER A 250 10.27 8.81 -1.51
CA SER A 250 11.06 8.52 -2.70
C SER A 250 12.25 7.63 -2.36
N ASN A 251 12.48 6.59 -3.15
CA ASN A 251 13.62 5.69 -3.01
C ASN A 251 14.83 6.13 -3.85
N ILE A 252 14.57 6.92 -4.90
CA ILE A 252 15.59 7.43 -5.82
C ILE A 252 15.39 8.93 -6.03
N ASN A 253 16.47 9.62 -6.40
CA ASN A 253 16.40 11.01 -6.81
C ASN A 253 16.00 11.15 -8.29
N LYS A 254 15.87 12.38 -8.78
CA LYS A 254 15.53 12.69 -10.18
C LYS A 254 16.52 12.14 -11.21
N ASP A 255 17.73 11.82 -10.82
CA ASP A 255 18.78 11.27 -11.67
C ASP A 255 18.82 9.73 -11.63
N GLY A 256 17.88 9.10 -10.92
CA GLY A 256 17.77 7.66 -10.74
C GLY A 256 18.70 7.05 -9.68
N ASN A 257 19.44 7.89 -8.92
CA ASN A 257 20.31 7.41 -7.86
C ASN A 257 19.54 7.12 -6.58
N VAL A 258 19.88 6.02 -5.93
CA VAL A 258 19.29 5.61 -4.66
C VAL A 258 19.55 6.65 -3.58
N LEU A 259 18.50 7.02 -2.85
CA LEU A 259 18.59 7.95 -1.74
C LEU A 259 18.95 7.19 -0.46
N THR A 260 20.13 7.49 0.10
CA THR A 260 20.57 6.88 1.36
C THR A 260 19.59 7.15 2.51
N ASP A 261 19.02 8.34 2.54
CA ASP A 261 18.02 8.76 3.53
C ASP A 261 16.70 7.96 3.46
N ALA A 262 16.49 7.21 2.35
CA ALA A 262 15.36 6.29 2.21
C ALA A 262 15.59 4.93 2.89
N LEU A 263 16.77 4.68 3.48
CA LEU A 263 17.02 3.51 4.31
C LEU A 263 16.08 3.49 5.51
N HIS A 264 15.33 2.40 5.64
CA HIS A 264 14.33 2.25 6.69
C HIS A 264 14.27 0.84 7.23
N GLU A 265 13.65 0.70 8.40
CA GLU A 265 13.45 -0.58 9.07
C GLU A 265 12.05 -0.68 9.70
N ALA A 266 11.55 -1.89 9.85
CA ALA A 266 10.37 -2.17 10.66
C ALA A 266 10.83 -2.65 12.05
N ILE A 267 10.64 -1.78 13.05
CA ILE A 267 10.89 -2.11 14.45
C ILE A 267 9.89 -3.18 14.88
N PRO A 268 10.32 -4.23 15.61
CA PRO A 268 9.42 -5.27 16.07
C PRO A 268 8.32 -4.70 16.97
N PRO A 269 7.07 -5.20 16.85
CA PRO A 269 6.10 -5.04 17.91
C PRO A 269 6.65 -5.64 19.22
N ASN A 270 6.28 -5.05 20.35
CA ASN A 270 6.77 -5.51 21.66
C ASN A 270 6.35 -6.97 21.92
N ASN A 271 7.21 -7.71 22.64
CA ASN A 271 6.93 -9.12 22.97
C ASN A 271 5.87 -9.29 24.05
N GLU A 272 5.45 -8.20 24.71
CA GLU A 272 4.44 -8.23 25.75
C GLU A 272 3.05 -8.01 25.14
N GLY A 273 2.32 -9.08 24.86
CA GLY A 273 0.95 -9.05 24.36
C GLY A 273 0.78 -9.63 22.95
N ASP A 274 -0.47 -9.62 22.47
CA ASP A 274 -0.86 -10.11 21.14
C ASP A 274 -0.85 -8.99 20.08
N THR A 275 -0.10 -7.92 20.29
CA THR A 275 -0.10 -6.77 19.39
C THR A 275 0.65 -7.10 18.11
N ARG A 276 -0.08 -7.25 17.02
CA ARG A 276 0.46 -7.49 15.69
C ARG A 276 0.51 -6.19 14.89
N LYS A 277 1.59 -6.00 14.15
CA LYS A 277 1.65 -4.94 13.15
C LYS A 277 1.21 -5.49 11.81
N TYR A 278 0.20 -4.85 11.22
CA TYR A 278 -0.20 -5.09 9.83
C TYR A 278 0.08 -3.84 8.99
N ALA A 279 0.59 -4.04 7.80
CA ALA A 279 0.81 -2.98 6.83
C ALA A 279 0.58 -3.49 5.41
N MET A 280 0.44 -2.58 4.45
CA MET A 280 0.34 -2.90 3.03
C MET A 280 1.37 -2.06 2.28
N ASN A 281 2.31 -2.73 1.62
CA ASN A 281 3.20 -2.09 0.67
C ASN A 281 2.47 -1.81 -0.63
N VAL A 282 2.61 -0.58 -1.11
CA VAL A 282 2.25 -0.16 -2.46
C VAL A 282 3.51 0.41 -3.09
N TRP A 283 4.14 -0.39 -3.92
CA TRP A 283 5.33 0.02 -4.66
C TRP A 283 4.96 0.53 -6.04
N ILE A 284 5.59 1.62 -6.41
CA ILE A 284 5.42 2.23 -7.72
C ILE A 284 6.68 1.95 -8.53
N ALA A 285 6.52 1.27 -9.65
CA ALA A 285 7.61 0.99 -10.59
C ALA A 285 7.88 2.20 -11.50
N GLU A 286 9.08 2.28 -12.03
CA GLU A 286 9.50 3.32 -12.97
C GLU A 286 8.69 3.24 -14.28
N LYS A 287 8.38 2.03 -14.74
CA LYS A 287 7.66 1.74 -15.99
C LYS A 287 6.46 0.84 -15.75
N PRO A 288 5.51 0.79 -16.69
CA PRO A 288 4.43 -0.18 -16.66
C PRO A 288 4.96 -1.61 -16.55
N ILE A 289 4.51 -2.32 -15.50
CA ILE A 289 5.06 -3.63 -15.14
C ILE A 289 4.62 -4.71 -16.11
N ILE A 290 3.39 -4.58 -16.67
CA ILE A 290 2.78 -5.61 -17.51
C ILE A 290 3.59 -5.88 -18.80
N ASP A 291 4.39 -4.91 -19.23
CA ASP A 291 5.23 -5.07 -20.43
C ASP A 291 6.37 -6.07 -20.22
N ASN A 292 6.70 -6.38 -18.97
CA ASN A 292 7.83 -7.24 -18.56
C ASN A 292 7.40 -8.59 -17.98
N ILE A 293 6.09 -8.80 -17.76
CA ILE A 293 5.60 -10.04 -17.16
C ILE A 293 5.18 -11.01 -18.24
N ASP A 294 5.70 -12.22 -18.16
CA ASP A 294 5.12 -13.37 -18.87
C ASP A 294 3.74 -13.68 -18.27
N THR A 295 2.70 -13.05 -18.82
CA THR A 295 1.32 -13.24 -18.38
C THR A 295 0.83 -14.67 -18.56
N ALA A 296 1.57 -15.53 -19.31
CA ALA A 296 1.24 -16.93 -19.47
C ALA A 296 1.38 -17.72 -18.16
N SER A 297 2.31 -17.33 -17.29
CA SER A 297 2.51 -17.96 -15.97
C SER A 297 1.37 -17.70 -14.97
N TYR A 298 0.50 -16.72 -15.23
CA TYR A 298 -0.67 -16.35 -14.40
C TYR A 298 -2.00 -16.87 -14.96
N ARG A 299 -1.96 -17.65 -16.06
CA ARG A 299 -3.17 -18.16 -16.73
C ARG A 299 -3.60 -19.57 -16.27
N THR A 300 -3.08 -20.04 -15.14
CA THR A 300 -3.40 -21.38 -14.61
C THR A 300 -4.49 -21.38 -13.57
#